data_e63c7965303b14aaa408444dc272329c
#
_entry.id   e63c7965303b14aaa408444dc272329c
#
_cell.length_a   1.000
_cell.length_b   1.000
_cell.length_c   1.000
_cell.angle_alpha   90.00
_cell.angle_beta   90.00
_cell.angle_gamma   90.00
#
_symmetry.space_group_name_H-M   'P 1'
#
loop_
_entity.id
_entity.type
_entity.pdbx_description
1 polymer ?
#
loop_
_entity_poly.entity_id
_entity_poly.type
_entity_poly.pdbx_seq_one_letter_code
_entity_poly.pdbx_strand_id
1 'polypeptide(L)'
;MIPDFISKQRKTRLELLGWYQIVGGIAGVLVTFWILSKTEQITWVIALLFLLAFALYSFSIYCGKLLLGAQYSRGLSLSILNQVPQIVSFAFIGYAYQYNAGAAVELALSYGSGTVSSGLNFGVDFGMMPKWLFSIASDDLSFKLSVNLLAIYLIYFIDKLREALLHEKVNHEIAGIEPEI
;
A
#
# COMPACT_ATOMS: atom_id res chain seq x y z
N MET A 1 -0.67 -14.49 18.82
CA MET A 1 -1.57 -13.60 19.62
C MET A 1 -0.75 -12.37 19.98
N ILE A 2 -1.34 -11.17 19.92
CA ILE A 2 -0.64 -9.92 20.29
C ILE A 2 -0.43 -9.95 21.81
N PRO A 3 0.77 -9.60 22.34
CA PRO A 3 1.10 -9.66 23.76
C PRO A 3 0.18 -8.80 24.65
N ASP A 4 0.00 -9.20 25.90
CA ASP A 4 -0.94 -8.54 26.83
C ASP A 4 -0.42 -7.22 27.41
N PHE A 5 0.89 -7.01 27.44
CA PHE A 5 1.48 -5.74 27.88
C PHE A 5 1.19 -4.56 26.95
N ILE A 6 0.71 -4.82 25.71
CA ILE A 6 0.37 -3.77 24.76
C ILE A 6 -0.99 -3.17 25.13
N SER A 7 -1.06 -1.84 25.21
CA SER A 7 -2.30 -1.13 25.53
C SER A 7 -3.42 -1.43 24.53
N LYS A 8 -4.67 -1.49 25.03
CA LYS A 8 -5.85 -1.80 24.20
C LYS A 8 -5.96 -0.91 22.96
N GLN A 9 -5.65 0.38 23.11
CA GLN A 9 -5.71 1.31 21.98
C GLN A 9 -4.71 0.97 20.87
N ARG A 10 -3.49 0.52 21.23
CA ARG A 10 -2.47 0.13 20.25
C ARG A 10 -2.79 -1.21 19.61
N LYS A 11 -3.36 -2.16 20.36
CA LYS A 11 -3.90 -3.41 19.80
C LYS A 11 -4.93 -3.11 18.70
N THR A 12 -5.91 -2.26 18.99
CA THR A 12 -6.94 -1.86 18.01
C THR A 12 -6.32 -1.21 16.75
N ARG A 13 -5.29 -0.36 16.91
CA ARG A 13 -4.60 0.24 15.75
C ARG A 13 -3.86 -0.79 14.90
N LEU A 14 -3.21 -1.78 15.53
CA LEU A 14 -2.58 -2.91 14.82
C LEU A 14 -3.62 -3.74 14.06
N GLU A 15 -4.74 -4.04 14.70
CA GLU A 15 -5.84 -4.81 14.11
C GLU A 15 -6.46 -4.07 12.92
N LEU A 16 -6.77 -2.79 13.06
CA LEU A 16 -7.32 -1.97 11.96
C LEU A 16 -6.36 -1.91 10.76
N LEU A 17 -5.06 -1.68 11.03
CA LEU A 17 -4.05 -1.66 9.98
C LEU A 17 -3.90 -3.04 9.31
N GLY A 18 -3.92 -4.11 10.11
CA GLY A 18 -3.84 -5.48 9.62
C GLY A 18 -5.02 -5.83 8.72
N TRP A 19 -6.24 -5.53 9.16
CA TRP A 19 -7.44 -5.75 8.36
C TRP A 19 -7.48 -4.89 7.10
N TYR A 20 -7.08 -3.62 7.18
CA TYR A 20 -6.95 -2.76 6.00
C TYR A 20 -6.07 -3.39 4.92
N GLN A 21 -4.90 -3.92 5.29
CA GLN A 21 -3.98 -4.55 4.35
C GLN A 21 -4.50 -5.88 3.80
N ILE A 22 -5.15 -6.70 4.65
CA ILE A 22 -5.74 -7.98 4.20
C ILE A 22 -6.87 -7.73 3.20
N VAL A 23 -7.83 -6.88 3.58
CA VAL A 23 -9.00 -6.58 2.73
C VAL A 23 -8.56 -5.93 1.42
N GLY A 24 -7.65 -4.94 1.48
CA GLY A 24 -7.10 -4.30 0.29
C GLY A 24 -6.34 -5.27 -0.60
N GLY A 25 -5.52 -6.14 -0.02
CA GLY A 25 -4.80 -7.18 -0.76
C GLY A 25 -5.72 -8.20 -1.42
N ILE A 26 -6.75 -8.71 -0.71
CA ILE A 26 -7.76 -9.64 -1.28
C ILE A 26 -8.50 -8.98 -2.42
N ALA A 27 -8.99 -7.75 -2.22
CA ALA A 27 -9.69 -7.01 -3.26
C ALA A 27 -8.78 -6.78 -4.49
N GLY A 28 -7.48 -6.49 -4.26
CA GLY A 28 -6.50 -6.34 -5.33
C GLY A 28 -6.27 -7.62 -6.12
N VAL A 29 -6.19 -8.78 -5.45
CA VAL A 29 -6.12 -10.09 -6.12
C VAL A 29 -7.36 -10.32 -6.98
N LEU A 30 -8.55 -10.04 -6.47
CA LEU A 30 -9.80 -10.21 -7.22
C LEU A 30 -9.86 -9.27 -8.45
N VAL A 31 -9.47 -8.01 -8.30
CA VAL A 31 -9.38 -7.04 -9.41
C VAL A 31 -8.38 -7.54 -10.46
N THR A 32 -7.21 -8.05 -10.02
CA THR A 32 -6.21 -8.59 -10.93
C THR A 32 -6.72 -9.78 -11.72
N PHE A 33 -7.44 -10.71 -11.08
CA PHE A 33 -8.11 -11.81 -11.77
C PHE A 33 -9.18 -11.34 -12.75
N TRP A 34 -9.95 -10.34 -12.36
CA TRP A 34 -10.97 -9.76 -13.24
C TRP A 34 -10.35 -9.12 -14.48
N ILE A 35 -9.27 -8.35 -14.35
CA ILE A 35 -8.55 -7.76 -15.49
C ILE A 35 -7.96 -8.87 -16.36
N LEU A 36 -7.31 -9.88 -15.77
CA LEU A 36 -6.73 -11.02 -16.48
C LEU A 36 -7.79 -11.74 -17.32
N SER A 37 -9.01 -11.93 -16.79
CA SER A 37 -10.13 -12.57 -17.50
C SER A 37 -10.64 -11.78 -18.71
N LYS A 38 -10.32 -10.48 -18.81
CA LYS A 38 -10.68 -9.59 -19.92
C LYS A 38 -9.54 -9.39 -20.92
N THR A 39 -8.34 -9.87 -20.59
CA THR A 39 -7.17 -9.71 -21.45
C THR A 39 -7.17 -10.78 -22.55
N GLU A 40 -7.37 -10.37 -23.77
CA GLU A 40 -7.48 -11.28 -24.93
C GLU A 40 -6.15 -11.88 -25.34
N GLN A 41 -5.07 -11.09 -25.26
CA GLN A 41 -3.72 -11.52 -25.64
C GLN A 41 -2.76 -11.43 -24.46
N ILE A 42 -2.27 -12.57 -24.03
CA ILE A 42 -1.30 -12.64 -22.92
C ILE A 42 0.08 -12.91 -23.51
N THR A 43 0.87 -11.82 -23.65
CA THR A 43 2.29 -11.94 -23.97
C THR A 43 3.07 -12.31 -22.69
N TRP A 44 4.32 -12.75 -22.84
CA TRP A 44 5.17 -13.06 -21.69
C TRP A 44 5.39 -11.85 -20.77
N VAL A 45 5.45 -10.63 -21.34
CA VAL A 45 5.56 -9.37 -20.58
C VAL A 45 4.32 -9.14 -19.75
N ILE A 46 3.13 -9.28 -20.35
CA ILE A 46 1.85 -9.14 -19.66
C ILE A 46 1.72 -10.18 -18.54
N ALA A 47 2.14 -11.43 -18.79
CA ALA A 47 2.14 -12.47 -17.75
C ALA A 47 3.03 -12.12 -16.56
N LEU A 48 4.24 -11.56 -16.80
CA LEU A 48 5.13 -11.09 -15.73
C LEU A 48 4.51 -9.94 -14.93
N LEU A 49 3.80 -9.02 -15.59
CA LEU A 49 3.13 -7.90 -14.91
C LEU A 49 1.98 -8.39 -14.02
N PHE A 50 1.19 -9.37 -14.46
CA PHE A 50 0.18 -9.99 -13.62
C PHE A 50 0.81 -10.74 -12.42
N LEU A 51 1.91 -11.47 -12.66
CA LEU A 51 2.65 -12.13 -11.57
C LEU A 51 3.14 -11.12 -10.52
N LEU A 52 3.67 -9.98 -10.97
CA LEU A 52 4.08 -8.89 -10.09
C LEU A 52 2.90 -8.32 -9.30
N ALA A 53 1.75 -8.09 -9.95
CA ALA A 53 0.52 -7.63 -9.26
C ALA A 53 0.08 -8.62 -8.17
N PHE A 54 0.02 -9.92 -8.50
CA PHE A 54 -0.32 -10.96 -7.53
C PHE A 54 0.69 -11.02 -6.37
N ALA A 55 1.98 -10.88 -6.64
CA ALA A 55 3.02 -10.84 -5.62
C ALA A 55 2.83 -9.66 -4.66
N LEU A 56 2.59 -8.45 -5.19
CA LEU A 56 2.38 -7.24 -4.39
C LEU A 56 1.12 -7.31 -3.53
N TYR A 57 -0.02 -7.76 -4.08
CA TYR A 57 -1.24 -7.92 -3.30
C TYR A 57 -1.14 -9.05 -2.27
N SER A 58 -0.49 -10.17 -2.62
CA SER A 58 -0.21 -11.25 -1.67
C SER A 58 0.73 -10.79 -0.54
N PHE A 59 1.70 -9.94 -0.86
CA PHE A 59 2.59 -9.33 0.13
C PHE A 59 1.82 -8.43 1.09
N SER A 60 0.83 -7.65 0.59
CA SER A 60 -0.06 -6.85 1.45
C SER A 60 -0.84 -7.74 2.42
N ILE A 61 -1.43 -8.86 1.95
CA ILE A 61 -2.12 -9.82 2.81
C ILE A 61 -1.17 -10.41 3.87
N TYR A 62 0.05 -10.76 3.46
CA TYR A 62 1.06 -11.30 4.37
C TYR A 62 1.44 -10.31 5.47
N CYS A 63 1.67 -9.03 5.13
CA CYS A 63 1.92 -7.97 6.09
C CYS A 63 0.77 -7.84 7.11
N GLY A 64 -0.47 -7.81 6.62
CA GLY A 64 -1.65 -7.74 7.47
C GLY A 64 -1.79 -8.93 8.43
N LYS A 65 -1.50 -10.15 7.98
CA LYS A 65 -1.47 -11.35 8.85
C LYS A 65 -0.42 -11.25 9.94
N LEU A 66 0.76 -10.73 9.65
CA LEU A 66 1.81 -10.53 10.65
C LEU A 66 1.40 -9.51 11.71
N LEU A 67 0.70 -8.44 11.33
CA LEU A 67 0.19 -7.42 12.26
C LEU A 67 -0.83 -7.98 13.24
N LEU A 68 -1.66 -8.93 12.80
CA LEU A 68 -2.67 -9.60 13.65
C LEU A 68 -2.07 -10.69 14.54
N GLY A 69 -0.81 -11.06 14.32
CA GLY A 69 -0.13 -12.15 15.00
C GLY A 69 0.91 -11.69 16.02
N ALA A 70 1.65 -12.66 16.57
CA ALA A 70 2.75 -12.42 17.51
C ALA A 70 3.96 -11.70 16.86
N GLN A 71 4.05 -11.69 15.53
CA GLN A 71 5.14 -11.06 14.78
C GLN A 71 4.81 -9.63 14.31
N TYR A 72 3.97 -8.91 15.07
CA TYR A 72 3.52 -7.56 14.74
C TYR A 72 4.68 -6.58 14.47
N SER A 73 5.80 -6.70 15.18
CA SER A 73 6.98 -5.85 14.97
C SER A 73 7.57 -6.01 13.55
N ARG A 74 7.71 -7.26 13.09
CA ARG A 74 8.09 -7.56 11.69
C ARG A 74 7.00 -7.11 10.72
N GLY A 75 5.74 -7.30 11.09
CA GLY A 75 4.59 -6.84 10.33
C GLY A 75 4.61 -5.34 10.07
N LEU A 76 4.93 -4.51 11.08
CA LEU A 76 5.05 -3.06 10.94
C LEU A 76 6.16 -2.67 9.95
N SER A 77 7.35 -3.26 10.07
CA SER A 77 8.47 -2.97 9.16
C SER A 77 8.15 -3.34 7.71
N LEU A 78 7.56 -4.51 7.49
CA LEU A 78 7.13 -4.94 6.15
C LEU A 78 5.95 -4.12 5.62
N SER A 79 5.09 -3.62 6.50
CA SER A 79 3.98 -2.74 6.12
C SER A 79 4.48 -1.40 5.58
N ILE A 80 5.55 -0.84 6.14
CA ILE A 80 6.21 0.36 5.56
C ILE A 80 6.68 0.02 4.14
N LEU A 81 7.38 -1.11 3.96
CA LEU A 81 7.85 -1.53 2.64
C LEU A 81 6.68 -1.73 1.65
N ASN A 82 5.53 -2.24 2.12
CA ASN A 82 4.33 -2.40 1.30
C ASN A 82 3.71 -1.07 0.85
N GLN A 83 3.90 0.01 1.61
CA GLN A 83 3.39 1.34 1.24
C GLN A 83 4.30 2.06 0.23
N VAL A 84 5.60 1.77 0.21
CA VAL A 84 6.57 2.47 -0.67
C VAL A 84 6.18 2.41 -2.15
N PRO A 85 5.83 1.27 -2.76
CA PRO A 85 5.40 1.21 -4.16
C PRO A 85 4.11 1.97 -4.45
N GLN A 86 3.32 2.32 -3.42
CA GLN A 86 2.04 3.01 -3.54
C GLN A 86 2.18 4.54 -3.48
N ILE A 87 3.37 5.08 -3.16
CA ILE A 87 3.59 6.53 -2.99
C ILE A 87 3.47 7.25 -4.32
N VAL A 88 4.07 6.72 -5.36
CA VAL A 88 4.19 7.40 -6.66
C VAL A 88 3.53 6.59 -7.75
N SER A 89 2.72 7.24 -8.55
CA SER A 89 2.22 6.72 -9.81
C SER A 89 2.53 7.71 -10.93
N PHE A 90 2.82 7.17 -12.12
CA PHE A 90 3.19 7.98 -13.27
C PHE A 90 2.67 7.40 -14.58
N ALA A 91 2.47 8.28 -15.55
CA ALA A 91 2.35 7.94 -16.97
C ALA A 91 3.21 8.91 -17.77
N PHE A 92 4.10 8.39 -18.59
CA PHE A 92 5.05 9.19 -19.35
C PHE A 92 5.51 8.46 -20.61
N ILE A 93 5.33 9.08 -21.78
CA ILE A 93 5.79 8.60 -23.10
C ILE A 93 5.48 7.10 -23.31
N GLY A 94 4.20 6.73 -23.14
CA GLY A 94 3.74 5.35 -23.35
C GLY A 94 4.05 4.36 -22.22
N TYR A 95 4.70 4.79 -21.15
CA TYR A 95 4.90 4.01 -19.94
C TYR A 95 3.98 4.51 -18.83
N ALA A 96 3.27 3.62 -18.19
CA ALA A 96 2.43 3.96 -17.04
C ALA A 96 2.62 2.97 -15.90
N TYR A 97 2.62 3.48 -14.69
CA TYR A 97 2.65 2.72 -13.47
C TYR A 97 1.71 3.33 -12.44
N GLN A 98 0.78 2.53 -11.93
CA GLN A 98 -0.06 2.87 -10.78
C GLN A 98 -0.34 1.60 -9.99
N TYR A 99 -0.03 1.62 -8.70
CA TYR A 99 -0.33 0.54 -7.77
C TYR A 99 -0.87 1.09 -6.46
N ASN A 100 -2.06 0.64 -6.08
CA ASN A 100 -2.67 0.91 -4.79
C ASN A 100 -3.31 -0.37 -4.25
N ALA A 101 -2.97 -0.76 -3.02
CA ALA A 101 -3.50 -1.96 -2.37
C ALA A 101 -4.74 -1.66 -1.50
N GLY A 102 -5.44 -0.57 -1.75
CA GLY A 102 -6.61 -0.17 -0.97
C GLY A 102 -7.05 1.25 -1.33
N ALA A 103 -7.48 2.02 -0.32
CA ALA A 103 -7.81 3.42 -0.52
C ALA A 103 -6.57 4.24 -0.89
N ALA A 104 -6.78 5.26 -1.72
CA ALA A 104 -5.75 6.21 -2.12
C ALA A 104 -6.31 7.63 -2.16
N VAL A 105 -5.48 8.60 -1.80
CA VAL A 105 -5.71 10.03 -2.00
C VAL A 105 -4.53 10.54 -2.79
N GLU A 106 -4.73 10.75 -4.09
CA GLU A 106 -3.67 11.09 -5.02
C GLU A 106 -3.70 12.58 -5.37
N LEU A 107 -2.57 13.25 -5.20
CA LEU A 107 -2.33 14.57 -5.77
C LEU A 107 -1.69 14.38 -7.12
N ALA A 108 -2.41 14.74 -8.19
CA ALA A 108 -2.01 14.49 -9.57
C ALA A 108 -1.65 15.78 -10.29
N LEU A 109 -0.54 15.72 -11.03
CA LEU A 109 -0.12 16.69 -12.03
C LEU A 109 -0.19 16.01 -13.40
N SER A 110 -0.96 16.58 -14.31
CA SER A 110 -1.06 16.05 -15.68
C SER A 110 -0.88 17.14 -16.73
N TYR A 111 -0.26 16.74 -17.85
CA TYR A 111 -0.16 17.55 -19.05
C TYR A 111 -0.62 16.72 -20.23
N GLY A 112 -1.60 17.19 -20.95
CA GLY A 112 -2.15 16.48 -22.11
C GLY A 112 -2.66 17.45 -23.17
N SER A 113 -2.58 17.02 -24.42
CA SER A 113 -3.17 17.69 -25.57
C SER A 113 -4.58 17.12 -25.84
N GLY A 114 -5.47 17.22 -24.85
CA GLY A 114 -6.87 16.83 -25.04
C GLY A 114 -7.71 17.95 -25.63
N THR A 115 -8.83 17.59 -26.25
CA THR A 115 -9.75 18.50 -26.98
C THR A 115 -10.37 19.62 -26.14
N VAL A 116 -10.16 19.66 -24.82
CA VAL A 116 -10.80 20.62 -23.91
C VAL A 116 -9.81 21.56 -23.20
N SER A 117 -8.57 21.16 -22.97
CA SER A 117 -7.52 22.05 -22.47
C SER A 117 -6.12 21.48 -22.72
N SER A 118 -5.38 22.10 -23.64
CA SER A 118 -3.93 21.92 -23.72
C SER A 118 -3.29 22.71 -22.60
N GLY A 119 -2.73 22.05 -21.59
CA GLY A 119 -2.08 22.73 -20.47
C GLY A 119 -1.77 21.81 -19.29
N LEU A 120 -1.17 22.43 -18.29
CA LEU A 120 -0.85 21.80 -17.02
C LEU A 120 -2.09 21.79 -16.11
N ASN A 121 -2.51 20.61 -15.69
CA ASN A 121 -3.67 20.43 -14.81
C ASN A 121 -3.23 19.83 -13.47
N PHE A 122 -3.76 20.39 -12.39
CA PHE A 122 -3.64 19.85 -11.05
C PHE A 122 -4.97 19.24 -10.63
N GLY A 123 -4.94 18.06 -10.03
CA GLY A 123 -6.12 17.37 -9.55
C GLY A 123 -5.88 16.61 -8.26
N VAL A 124 -6.96 16.35 -7.55
CA VAL A 124 -6.98 15.45 -6.41
C VAL A 124 -7.93 14.31 -6.74
N ASP A 125 -7.39 13.09 -6.77
CA ASP A 125 -8.17 11.88 -7.05
C ASP A 125 -8.38 11.08 -5.76
N PHE A 126 -9.62 10.67 -5.50
CA PHE A 126 -9.96 9.78 -4.39
C PHE A 126 -10.32 8.40 -4.94
N GLY A 127 -9.67 7.37 -4.44
CA GLY A 127 -9.95 5.97 -4.77
C GLY A 127 -10.17 5.14 -3.52
N MET A 128 -11.23 4.34 -3.49
CA MET A 128 -11.48 3.38 -2.40
C MET A 128 -11.21 1.94 -2.81
N MET A 129 -10.86 1.72 -4.07
CA MET A 129 -10.59 0.38 -4.62
C MET A 129 -9.13 0.21 -4.98
N PRO A 130 -8.58 -1.00 -4.86
CA PRO A 130 -7.26 -1.30 -5.38
C PRO A 130 -7.18 -0.96 -6.86
N LYS A 131 -6.04 -0.37 -7.25
CA LYS A 131 -5.76 -0.03 -8.65
C LYS A 131 -4.45 -0.67 -9.06
N TRP A 132 -4.47 -1.29 -10.22
CA TRP A 132 -3.30 -1.77 -10.91
C TRP A 132 -3.34 -1.29 -12.36
N LEU A 133 -2.39 -0.48 -12.72
CA LEU A 133 -2.18 -0.05 -14.10
C LEU A 133 -0.70 -0.16 -14.40
N PHE A 134 -0.37 -0.92 -15.42
CA PHE A 134 0.95 -0.95 -15.99
C PHE A 134 0.82 -0.95 -17.51
N SER A 135 1.50 -0.02 -18.18
CA SER A 135 1.52 0.08 -19.64
C SER A 135 2.94 0.23 -20.12
N ILE A 136 3.27 -0.45 -21.22
CA ILE A 136 4.56 -0.37 -21.90
C ILE A 136 4.30 -0.11 -23.38
N ALA A 137 4.93 0.95 -23.90
CA ALA A 137 4.87 1.32 -25.31
C ALA A 137 3.45 1.54 -25.85
N SER A 138 2.59 2.20 -25.06
CA SER A 138 1.31 2.69 -25.55
C SER A 138 1.49 3.93 -26.42
N ASP A 139 0.57 4.17 -27.35
CA ASP A 139 0.57 5.39 -28.18
C ASP A 139 0.15 6.64 -27.39
N ASP A 140 -0.12 6.50 -26.12
CA ASP A 140 -0.51 7.61 -25.24
C ASP A 140 0.70 8.45 -24.84
N LEU A 141 0.78 9.67 -25.37
CA LEU A 141 1.81 10.65 -25.07
C LEU A 141 1.46 11.55 -23.88
N SER A 142 0.43 11.23 -23.13
CA SER A 142 0.07 12.00 -21.94
C SER A 142 1.15 11.93 -20.88
N PHE A 143 1.33 13.02 -20.14
CA PHE A 143 2.15 13.08 -18.94
C PHE A 143 1.21 13.12 -17.72
N LYS A 144 1.39 12.19 -16.80
CA LYS A 144 0.75 12.23 -15.49
C LYS A 144 1.78 11.80 -14.42
N LEU A 145 1.89 12.60 -13.38
CA LEU A 145 2.63 12.26 -12.17
C LEU A 145 1.69 12.45 -10.99
N SER A 146 1.57 11.43 -10.13
CA SER A 146 0.76 11.59 -8.93
C SER A 146 1.46 11.02 -7.70
N VAL A 147 1.13 11.60 -6.55
CA VAL A 147 1.65 11.22 -5.23
C VAL A 147 0.47 10.84 -4.34
N ASN A 148 0.53 9.64 -3.78
CA ASN A 148 -0.48 9.15 -2.86
C ASN A 148 -0.21 9.63 -1.43
N LEU A 149 -0.95 10.65 -1.02
CA LEU A 149 -0.84 11.25 0.32
C LEU A 149 -1.24 10.25 1.43
N LEU A 150 -2.19 9.34 1.14
CA LEU A 150 -2.61 8.34 2.12
C LEU A 150 -1.49 7.32 2.39
N ALA A 151 -0.75 6.90 1.37
CA ALA A 151 0.40 6.00 1.54
C ALA A 151 1.50 6.65 2.39
N ILE A 152 1.79 7.94 2.15
CA ILE A 152 2.75 8.72 2.96
C ILE A 152 2.26 8.82 4.42
N TYR A 153 0.98 9.15 4.62
CA TYR A 153 0.39 9.21 5.95
C TYR A 153 0.45 7.86 6.67
N LEU A 154 0.17 6.76 5.96
CA LEU A 154 0.25 5.41 6.53
C LEU A 154 1.68 5.05 6.94
N ILE A 155 2.70 5.40 6.16
CA ILE A 155 4.10 5.20 6.55
C ILE A 155 4.41 5.94 7.85
N TYR A 156 4.06 7.22 7.94
CA TYR A 156 4.23 8.01 9.16
C TYR A 156 3.49 7.41 10.36
N PHE A 157 2.24 6.99 10.16
CA PHE A 157 1.42 6.37 11.20
C PHE A 157 2.01 5.05 11.70
N ILE A 158 2.49 4.19 10.78
CA ILE A 158 3.11 2.90 11.09
C ILE A 158 4.41 3.12 11.88
N ASP A 159 5.22 4.08 11.47
CA ASP A 159 6.48 4.39 12.14
C ASP A 159 6.26 4.89 13.58
N LYS A 160 5.30 5.80 13.78
CA LYS A 160 4.88 6.26 15.11
C LYS A 160 4.32 5.13 15.99
N LEU A 161 3.54 4.23 15.39
CA LEU A 161 3.03 3.06 16.11
C LEU A 161 4.16 2.11 16.50
N ARG A 162 5.16 1.92 15.64
CA ARG A 162 6.34 1.10 15.91
C ARG A 162 7.17 1.66 17.08
N GLU A 163 7.45 2.97 17.07
CA GLU A 163 8.15 3.66 18.18
C GLU A 163 7.40 3.47 19.51
N ALA A 164 6.09 3.72 19.50
CA ALA A 164 5.28 3.63 20.70
C ALA A 164 5.21 2.19 21.28
N LEU A 165 5.20 1.17 20.42
CA LEU A 165 5.22 -0.23 20.84
C LEU A 165 6.59 -0.65 21.37
N LEU A 166 7.68 -0.11 20.82
CA LEU A 166 9.01 -0.34 21.32
C LEU A 166 9.17 0.21 22.74
N HIS A 167 8.67 1.42 23.01
CA HIS A 167 8.68 2.00 24.34
C HIS A 167 7.89 1.16 25.37
N GLU A 168 6.69 0.66 24.99
CA GLU A 168 5.92 -0.23 25.88
C GLU A 168 6.69 -1.52 26.20
N LYS A 169 7.34 -2.11 25.21
CA LYS A 169 8.13 -3.31 25.39
C LYS A 169 9.28 -3.08 26.36
N VAL A 170 10.05 -2.00 26.15
CA VAL A 170 11.19 -1.64 27.03
C VAL A 170 10.72 -1.37 28.46
N ASN A 171 9.63 -0.62 28.65
CA ASN A 171 9.10 -0.35 29.98
C ASN A 171 8.63 -1.63 30.68
N HIS A 172 8.02 -2.56 29.97
CA HIS A 172 7.62 -3.85 30.51
C HIS A 172 8.83 -4.72 30.94
N GLU A 173 9.89 -4.70 30.14
CA GLU A 173 11.14 -5.42 30.44
C GLU A 173 11.82 -4.83 31.68
N ILE A 174 11.88 -3.50 31.82
CA ILE A 174 12.45 -2.82 32.99
C ILE A 174 11.64 -3.12 34.28
N ALA A 175 10.31 -3.03 34.20
CA ALA A 175 9.42 -3.33 35.33
C ALA A 175 9.51 -4.78 35.81
N GLY A 176 9.84 -5.73 34.92
CA GLY A 176 10.07 -7.13 35.29
C GLY A 176 11.44 -7.43 35.89
N ILE A 177 12.38 -6.45 35.88
CA ILE A 177 13.73 -6.58 36.43
C ILE A 177 13.85 -5.94 37.82
N GLU A 178 12.88 -5.08 38.24
CA GLU A 178 12.88 -4.51 39.60
C GLU A 178 12.75 -5.63 40.63
N PRO A 179 13.76 -5.85 41.53
CA PRO A 179 13.68 -6.86 42.57
C PRO A 179 12.56 -6.50 43.54
N GLU A 180 11.73 -7.49 43.88
CA GLU A 180 10.85 -7.39 45.06
C GLU A 180 11.73 -7.10 46.29
N ILE A 181 11.68 -5.85 46.75
CA ILE A 181 12.33 -5.41 48.02
C ILE A 181 11.36 -5.69 49.17
#